data_0594ac98d4908f04c269e287321b7dc6
#
_entry.id   0594ac98d4908f04c269e287321b7dc6
#
_cell.length_a   1.000
_cell.length_b   1.000
_cell.length_c   1.000
_cell.angle_alpha   90.00
_cell.angle_beta   90.00
_cell.angle_gamma   90.00
#
_symmetry.space_group_name_H-M   'P 1'
#
loop_
_entity.id
_entity.type
_entity.pdbx_description
1 polymer ?
#
loop_
_entity_poly.entity_id
_entity_poly.type
_entity_poly.pdbx_seq_one_letter_code
_entity_poly.pdbx_strand_id
1 'polypeptide(L)'
;MKPATSNMRFEGGIFLRLFDMHCDTLYECFQKRDGLKENRHHVDLRRGLRFDAWAQVFAVWLPDTLGGEAALDTCCALLDYGHRQIEANADAMRLIQMGGDLEETPAAPVCQAIFSVEGGAMLAGRLESIEKLRDRDVKIITLTWNGSNELGHGCASGCEEGLTAFGKEAVRRMESAGILPDVSHTEHVGQDEPEECQTPASQRRCCADISLHRTGV
;
A
#
# COMPACT_ATOMS: atom_id res chain seq x y z
N MET A 1 37.35 -12.80 14.48
CA MET A 1 36.95 -13.66 13.37
C MET A 1 35.43 -13.55 13.23
N LYS A 2 34.95 -12.84 12.19
CA LYS A 2 33.51 -12.80 11.85
C LYS A 2 33.17 -14.10 11.12
N PRO A 3 32.04 -14.75 11.39
CA PRO A 3 31.61 -15.88 10.57
C PRO A 3 31.21 -15.33 9.20
N ALA A 4 31.84 -15.85 8.16
CA ALA A 4 31.41 -15.63 6.78
C ALA A 4 30.05 -16.30 6.60
N THR A 5 28.98 -15.52 6.47
CA THR A 5 27.72 -16.00 5.91
C THR A 5 27.95 -16.25 4.43
N SER A 6 28.26 -17.50 4.09
CA SER A 6 28.28 -17.94 2.71
C SER A 6 26.84 -17.87 2.17
N ASN A 7 26.57 -16.86 1.35
CA ASN A 7 25.43 -16.89 0.44
C ASN A 7 25.66 -18.07 -0.52
N MET A 8 25.13 -19.24 -0.21
CA MET A 8 24.99 -20.32 -1.18
C MET A 8 23.94 -19.89 -2.20
N ARG A 9 24.37 -19.14 -3.22
CA ARG A 9 23.63 -19.05 -4.48
C ARG A 9 23.82 -20.42 -5.15
N PHE A 10 22.75 -21.14 -5.35
CA PHE A 10 22.76 -22.33 -6.18
C PHE A 10 23.19 -21.90 -7.58
N GLU A 11 24.35 -22.36 -8.07
CA GLU A 11 24.74 -22.20 -9.47
C GLU A 11 23.66 -22.87 -10.34
N GLY A 12 22.94 -22.09 -11.15
CA GLY A 12 21.78 -22.53 -11.94
C GLY A 12 20.41 -22.35 -11.27
N GLY A 13 20.31 -21.64 -10.14
CA GLY A 13 19.05 -21.35 -9.45
C GLY A 13 18.15 -20.37 -10.23
N ILE A 14 16.83 -20.58 -10.14
CA ILE A 14 15.84 -19.66 -10.65
C ILE A 14 15.93 -18.36 -9.81
N PHE A 15 16.09 -17.21 -10.48
CA PHE A 15 16.03 -15.90 -9.84
C PHE A 15 14.58 -15.59 -9.48
N LEU A 16 14.25 -15.53 -8.20
CA LEU A 16 12.90 -15.30 -7.71
C LEU A 16 12.71 -13.83 -7.35
N ARG A 17 11.79 -13.17 -8.06
CA ARG A 17 11.33 -11.82 -7.76
C ARG A 17 9.93 -11.86 -7.19
N LEU A 18 9.67 -11.06 -6.18
CA LEU A 18 8.33 -10.85 -5.61
C LEU A 18 8.04 -9.36 -5.53
N PHE A 19 6.90 -8.95 -6.06
CA PHE A 19 6.27 -7.68 -5.76
C PHE A 19 4.90 -7.98 -5.16
N ASP A 20 4.79 -7.87 -3.85
CA ASP A 20 3.54 -8.06 -3.14
C ASP A 20 2.89 -6.70 -2.89
N MET A 21 1.71 -6.51 -3.48
CA MET A 21 1.02 -5.21 -3.51
C MET A 21 0.23 -4.92 -2.24
N HIS A 22 0.10 -5.87 -1.31
CA HIS A 22 -0.68 -5.64 -0.09
C HIS A 22 -0.33 -6.63 1.02
N CYS A 23 -0.10 -6.13 2.23
CA CYS A 23 -0.18 -6.92 3.46
C CYS A 23 -0.53 -6.08 4.68
N ASP A 24 -1.33 -6.64 5.60
CA ASP A 24 -1.74 -6.01 6.87
C ASP A 24 -0.76 -6.26 8.01
N THR A 25 0.39 -6.84 7.71
CA THR A 25 1.36 -7.27 8.74
C THR A 25 1.82 -6.11 9.62
N LEU A 26 1.89 -4.89 9.07
CA LEU A 26 2.27 -3.70 9.83
C LEU A 26 1.25 -3.41 10.95
N TYR A 27 -0.05 -3.47 10.61
CA TYR A 27 -1.14 -3.32 11.58
C TYR A 27 -1.10 -4.41 12.65
N GLU A 28 -0.96 -5.67 12.25
CA GLU A 28 -0.88 -6.80 13.17
C GLU A 28 0.29 -6.69 14.14
N CYS A 29 1.48 -6.34 13.65
CA CYS A 29 2.67 -6.11 14.47
C CYS A 29 2.46 -4.95 15.46
N PHE A 30 1.85 -3.85 15.02
CA PHE A 30 1.56 -2.70 15.86
C PHE A 30 0.63 -3.09 17.03
N GLN A 31 -0.47 -3.80 16.73
CA GLN A 31 -1.44 -4.25 17.73
C GLN A 31 -0.84 -5.22 18.75
N LYS A 32 0.02 -6.12 18.31
CA LYS A 32 0.61 -7.17 19.15
C LYS A 32 1.98 -6.82 19.71
N ARG A 33 2.49 -5.62 19.38
CA ARG A 33 3.83 -5.15 19.75
C ARG A 33 4.95 -6.08 19.29
N ASP A 34 4.74 -6.71 18.12
CA ASP A 34 5.73 -7.53 17.44
C ASP A 34 6.62 -6.66 16.52
N GLY A 35 7.64 -7.25 15.90
CA GLY A 35 8.50 -6.59 14.92
C GLY A 35 8.40 -7.23 13.53
N LEU A 36 8.86 -6.49 12.50
CA LEU A 36 8.88 -7.01 11.12
C LEU A 36 10.04 -7.98 10.87
N LYS A 37 11.06 -8.05 11.73
CA LYS A 37 12.22 -8.91 11.54
C LYS A 37 11.87 -10.39 11.51
N GLU A 38 11.14 -10.84 12.50
CA GLU A 38 10.61 -12.19 12.65
C GLU A 38 9.31 -12.13 13.47
N ASN A 39 8.24 -12.69 12.95
CA ASN A 39 6.93 -12.72 13.59
C ASN A 39 6.11 -13.94 13.16
N ARG A 40 4.89 -14.07 13.70
CA ARG A 40 3.97 -15.16 13.35
C ARG A 40 2.85 -14.73 12.40
N HIS A 41 2.94 -13.51 11.84
CA HIS A 41 2.00 -12.97 10.88
C HIS A 41 2.32 -13.43 9.46
N HIS A 42 1.65 -12.89 8.45
CA HIS A 42 1.78 -13.36 7.07
C HIS A 42 3.15 -13.06 6.47
N VAL A 43 3.74 -11.90 6.79
CA VAL A 43 5.02 -11.42 6.24
C VAL A 43 6.02 -11.12 7.35
N ASP A 44 7.28 -11.52 7.18
CA ASP A 44 8.42 -11.03 7.95
C ASP A 44 9.70 -11.04 7.11
N LEU A 45 10.72 -10.30 7.56
CA LEU A 45 11.99 -10.18 6.83
C LEU A 45 12.70 -11.53 6.70
N ARG A 46 12.69 -12.35 7.72
CA ARG A 46 13.36 -13.67 7.71
C ARG A 46 12.84 -14.57 6.60
N ARG A 47 11.54 -14.57 6.35
CA ARG A 47 10.90 -15.34 5.29
C ARG A 47 11.02 -14.69 3.93
N GLY A 48 10.87 -13.35 3.85
CA GLY A 48 10.87 -12.61 2.61
C GLY A 48 12.25 -12.45 1.97
N LEU A 49 13.31 -12.35 2.76
CA LEU A 49 14.70 -12.20 2.26
C LEU A 49 15.26 -13.43 1.52
N ARG A 50 14.47 -14.49 1.37
CA ARG A 50 14.80 -15.60 0.46
C ARG A 50 14.55 -15.30 -1.01
N PHE A 51 13.76 -14.24 -1.32
CA PHE A 51 13.62 -13.75 -2.67
C PHE A 51 14.86 -12.94 -3.07
N ASP A 52 15.29 -13.07 -4.33
CA ASP A 52 16.43 -12.32 -4.85
C ASP A 52 16.13 -10.84 -5.03
N ALA A 53 14.87 -10.50 -5.35
CA ALA A 53 14.34 -9.14 -5.30
C ALA A 53 12.93 -9.18 -4.70
N TRP A 54 12.69 -8.33 -3.70
CA TRP A 54 11.44 -8.28 -2.98
C TRP A 54 11.00 -6.84 -2.71
N ALA A 55 9.84 -6.48 -3.27
CA ALA A 55 9.13 -5.26 -2.93
C ALA A 55 7.83 -5.62 -2.22
N GLN A 56 7.53 -4.91 -1.14
CA GLN A 56 6.37 -5.15 -0.28
C GLN A 56 5.62 -3.87 0.01
N VAL A 57 4.34 -3.84 -0.33
CA VAL A 57 3.42 -2.80 0.13
C VAL A 57 2.90 -3.19 1.51
N PHE A 58 3.18 -2.36 2.50
CA PHE A 58 2.66 -2.47 3.86
C PHE A 58 1.46 -1.54 4.00
N ALA A 59 0.29 -2.12 4.10
CA ALA A 59 -0.95 -1.38 4.25
C ALA A 59 -1.16 -0.94 5.70
N VAL A 60 -1.57 0.30 5.87
CA VAL A 60 -2.20 0.79 7.08
C VAL A 60 -3.70 0.67 6.89
N TRP A 61 -4.28 -0.36 7.49
CA TRP A 61 -5.71 -0.62 7.53
C TRP A 61 -6.28 -0.26 8.89
N LEU A 62 -7.49 0.26 8.92
CA LEU A 62 -8.28 0.49 10.14
C LEU A 62 -9.73 0.04 9.90
N PRO A 63 -10.43 -0.46 10.94
CA PRO A 63 -11.83 -0.86 10.81
C PRO A 63 -12.73 0.33 10.48
N ASP A 64 -13.78 0.11 9.67
CA ASP A 64 -14.75 1.14 9.25
C ASP A 64 -15.45 1.84 10.43
N THR A 65 -15.39 1.26 11.62
CA THR A 65 -15.93 1.87 12.86
C THR A 65 -15.08 3.01 13.39
N LEU A 66 -13.84 3.16 12.89
CA LEU A 66 -12.93 4.23 13.28
C LEU A 66 -12.86 5.28 12.15
N GLY A 67 -13.32 6.48 12.44
CA GLY A 67 -13.34 7.59 11.47
C GLY A 67 -12.83 8.90 12.06
N GLY A 68 -12.82 9.93 11.25
CA GLY A 68 -12.45 11.29 11.64
C GLY A 68 -11.01 11.41 12.16
N GLU A 69 -10.79 12.36 13.10
CA GLU A 69 -9.45 12.63 13.65
C GLU A 69 -8.80 11.41 14.29
N ALA A 70 -9.58 10.57 14.98
CA ALA A 70 -9.06 9.37 15.62
C ALA A 70 -8.49 8.35 14.61
N ALA A 71 -9.10 8.25 13.43
CA ALA A 71 -8.57 7.42 12.34
C ALA A 71 -7.26 7.99 11.81
N LEU A 72 -7.19 9.30 11.56
CA LEU A 72 -5.98 9.97 11.10
C LEU A 72 -4.83 9.83 12.11
N ASP A 73 -5.09 10.06 13.40
CA ASP A 73 -4.07 9.95 14.45
C ASP A 73 -3.55 8.52 14.58
N THR A 74 -4.45 7.52 14.51
CA THR A 74 -4.06 6.11 14.56
C THR A 74 -3.26 5.71 13.31
N CYS A 75 -3.66 6.18 12.14
CA CYS A 75 -2.93 5.98 10.89
C CYS A 75 -1.51 6.57 10.98
N CYS A 76 -1.38 7.80 11.45
CA CYS A 76 -0.07 8.43 11.66
C CYS A 76 0.80 7.63 12.63
N ALA A 77 0.24 7.16 13.75
CA ALA A 77 0.97 6.35 14.73
C ALA A 77 1.46 5.00 14.14
N LEU A 78 0.67 4.39 13.26
CA LEU A 78 1.03 3.17 12.53
C LEU A 78 2.17 3.43 11.53
N LEU A 79 2.10 4.52 10.76
CA LEU A 79 3.17 4.91 9.84
C LEU A 79 4.47 5.23 10.60
N ASP A 80 4.39 5.97 11.70
CA ASP A 80 5.54 6.27 12.56
C ASP A 80 6.12 4.97 13.16
N TYR A 81 5.28 3.96 13.46
CA TYR A 81 5.76 2.64 13.85
C TYR A 81 6.46 1.94 12.68
N GLY A 82 5.92 2.02 11.46
CA GLY A 82 6.54 1.48 10.24
C GLY A 82 7.94 2.05 10.02
N HIS A 83 8.12 3.37 10.15
CA HIS A 83 9.43 4.01 10.06
C HIS A 83 10.42 3.46 11.09
N ARG A 84 9.99 3.31 12.36
CA ARG A 84 10.85 2.69 13.38
C ARG A 84 11.24 1.24 13.06
N GLN A 85 10.34 0.47 12.41
CA GLN A 85 10.67 -0.89 11.97
C GLN A 85 11.70 -0.89 10.83
N ILE A 86 11.63 0.06 9.91
CA ILE A 86 12.61 0.22 8.83
C ILE A 86 13.97 0.61 9.40
N GLU A 87 14.02 1.61 10.29
CA GLU A 87 15.25 2.04 10.97
C GLU A 87 15.90 0.90 11.76
N ALA A 88 15.12 0.14 12.52
CA ALA A 88 15.59 -0.99 13.32
C ALA A 88 16.13 -2.17 12.47
N ASN A 89 15.79 -2.21 11.18
CA ASN A 89 16.17 -3.28 10.25
C ASN A 89 16.82 -2.73 8.98
N ALA A 90 17.53 -1.61 9.06
CA ALA A 90 18.11 -0.92 7.90
C ALA A 90 19.14 -1.76 7.10
N ASP A 91 19.63 -2.86 7.67
CA ASP A 91 20.46 -3.85 7.01
C ASP A 91 19.66 -4.81 6.10
N ALA A 92 18.34 -4.89 6.28
CA ALA A 92 17.47 -5.87 5.66
C ALA A 92 16.25 -5.26 4.95
N MET A 93 15.94 -3.97 5.18
CA MET A 93 14.85 -3.30 4.50
C MET A 93 15.14 -1.80 4.27
N ARG A 94 14.50 -1.24 3.27
CA ARG A 94 14.57 0.19 2.95
C ARG A 94 13.22 0.69 2.47
N LEU A 95 12.92 1.95 2.73
CA LEU A 95 11.73 2.61 2.24
C LEU A 95 11.95 3.10 0.80
N ILE A 96 10.96 2.87 -0.07
CA ILE A 96 10.90 3.41 -1.41
C ILE A 96 10.20 4.76 -1.36
N GLN A 97 10.91 5.82 -1.70
CA GLN A 97 10.38 7.19 -1.72
C GLN A 97 9.93 7.62 -3.11
N MET A 98 10.58 7.11 -4.14
CA MET A 98 10.24 7.38 -5.55
C MET A 98 10.27 6.09 -6.37
N GLY A 99 9.50 6.04 -7.46
CA GLY A 99 9.48 4.85 -8.33
C GLY A 99 10.85 4.45 -8.86
N GLY A 100 11.76 5.43 -9.07
CA GLY A 100 13.14 5.17 -9.47
C GLY A 100 14.02 4.52 -8.41
N ASP A 101 13.58 4.48 -7.14
CA ASP A 101 14.30 3.80 -6.06
C ASP A 101 14.09 2.29 -6.04
N LEU A 102 13.07 1.83 -6.78
CA LEU A 102 12.73 0.42 -6.86
C LEU A 102 13.75 -0.31 -7.76
N GLU A 103 14.54 -1.18 -7.15
CA GLU A 103 15.53 -1.98 -7.86
C GLU A 103 14.98 -3.36 -8.22
N GLU A 104 15.01 -3.69 -9.50
CA GLU A 104 14.65 -5.03 -9.96
C GLU A 104 15.67 -6.09 -9.55
N THR A 105 16.92 -5.67 -9.32
CA THR A 105 18.03 -6.57 -8.99
C THR A 105 18.94 -5.92 -7.96
N PRO A 106 18.52 -5.85 -6.69
CA PRO A 106 19.36 -5.28 -5.63
C PRO A 106 20.65 -6.10 -5.45
N ALA A 107 21.73 -5.44 -5.04
CA ALA A 107 23.03 -6.07 -4.85
C ALA A 107 23.03 -7.15 -3.74
N ALA A 108 22.12 -7.04 -2.78
CA ALA A 108 21.86 -8.01 -1.73
C ALA A 108 20.34 -8.13 -1.49
N PRO A 109 19.84 -9.27 -1.00
CA PRO A 109 18.44 -9.39 -0.61
C PRO A 109 18.05 -8.31 0.40
N VAL A 110 17.05 -7.51 0.04
CA VAL A 110 16.51 -6.41 0.86
C VAL A 110 15.03 -6.28 0.59
N CYS A 111 14.25 -6.01 1.63
CA CYS A 111 12.85 -5.65 1.50
C CYS A 111 12.75 -4.20 1.05
N GLN A 112 12.21 -3.96 -0.12
CA GLN A 112 11.89 -2.64 -0.65
C GLN A 112 10.47 -2.30 -0.20
N ALA A 113 10.35 -1.60 0.93
CA ALA A 113 9.08 -1.29 1.58
C ALA A 113 8.40 -0.09 0.94
N ILE A 114 7.09 -0.19 0.75
CA ILE A 114 6.22 0.89 0.28
C ILE A 114 5.08 1.00 1.29
N PHE A 115 4.73 2.22 1.71
CA PHE A 115 3.55 2.43 2.57
C PHE A 115 2.32 2.73 1.74
N SER A 116 1.22 2.06 2.10
CA SER A 116 -0.13 2.38 1.63
C SER A 116 -1.09 2.62 2.79
N VAL A 117 -2.18 3.30 2.50
CA VAL A 117 -3.31 3.49 3.42
C VAL A 117 -4.54 2.85 2.78
N GLU A 118 -5.21 1.94 3.49
CA GLU A 118 -6.40 1.26 2.99
C GLU A 118 -7.65 1.87 3.63
N GLY A 119 -8.30 2.74 2.87
CA GLY A 119 -9.53 3.43 3.25
C GLY A 119 -9.36 4.91 3.48
N GLY A 120 -10.14 5.72 2.75
CA GLY A 120 -10.08 7.19 2.79
C GLY A 120 -10.65 7.82 4.06
N ALA A 121 -11.31 7.07 4.94
CA ALA A 121 -11.75 7.55 6.25
C ALA A 121 -10.60 8.13 7.09
N MET A 122 -9.36 7.69 6.81
CA MET A 122 -8.16 8.20 7.47
C MET A 122 -7.77 9.63 7.04
N LEU A 123 -8.43 10.19 6.01
CA LEU A 123 -8.29 11.61 5.69
C LEU A 123 -9.08 12.52 6.63
N ALA A 124 -9.98 11.97 7.44
CA ALA A 124 -10.83 12.72 8.38
C ALA A 124 -11.64 13.83 7.70
N GLY A 125 -12.09 13.62 6.45
CA GLY A 125 -12.83 14.59 5.67
C GLY A 125 -12.04 15.86 5.30
N ARG A 126 -10.70 15.82 5.29
CA ARG A 126 -9.83 16.97 5.02
C ARG A 126 -8.81 16.66 3.94
N LEU A 127 -8.72 17.52 2.93
CA LEU A 127 -7.73 17.37 1.85
C LEU A 127 -6.29 17.53 2.35
N GLU A 128 -6.08 18.36 3.38
CA GLU A 128 -4.76 18.61 3.98
C GLU A 128 -4.17 17.37 4.65
N SER A 129 -5.00 16.37 4.95
CA SER A 129 -4.53 15.09 5.46
C SER A 129 -3.72 14.31 4.43
N ILE A 130 -3.94 14.56 3.13
CA ILE A 130 -3.17 13.95 2.03
C ILE A 130 -1.70 14.35 2.13
N GLU A 131 -1.40 15.62 2.38
CA GLU A 131 -0.02 16.09 2.58
C GLU A 131 0.59 15.50 3.85
N LYS A 132 -0.18 15.37 4.94
CA LYS A 132 0.30 14.73 6.17
C LYS A 132 0.70 13.26 5.96
N LEU A 133 -0.04 12.55 5.10
CA LEU A 133 0.27 11.16 4.74
C LEU A 133 1.44 11.09 3.76
N ARG A 134 1.50 12.00 2.75
CA ARG A 134 2.66 12.13 1.85
C ARG A 134 3.95 12.35 2.64
N ASP A 135 3.93 13.25 3.62
CA ASP A 135 5.09 13.59 4.45
C ASP A 135 5.50 12.44 5.39
N ARG A 136 4.71 11.37 5.44
CA ARG A 136 5.02 10.07 6.06
C ARG A 136 5.29 8.96 5.03
N ASP A 137 5.66 9.37 3.82
CA ASP A 137 6.07 8.47 2.72
C ASP A 137 4.97 7.54 2.21
N VAL A 138 3.69 7.84 2.43
CA VAL A 138 2.58 7.10 1.81
C VAL A 138 2.61 7.31 0.30
N LYS A 139 2.52 6.20 -0.46
CA LYS A 139 2.56 6.20 -1.93
C LYS A 139 1.24 5.78 -2.56
N ILE A 140 0.38 5.09 -1.82
CA ILE A 140 -0.88 4.55 -2.33
C ILE A 140 -1.95 4.83 -1.27
N ILE A 141 -3.12 5.30 -1.70
CA ILE A 141 -4.31 5.42 -0.84
C ILE A 141 -5.49 4.75 -1.55
N THR A 142 -6.00 3.67 -0.94
CA THR A 142 -7.25 3.05 -1.36
C THR A 142 -8.42 3.94 -0.93
N LEU A 143 -9.29 4.32 -1.87
CA LEU A 143 -10.30 5.35 -1.63
C LEU A 143 -11.36 4.92 -0.63
N THR A 144 -11.78 3.65 -0.69
CA THR A 144 -12.76 3.06 0.23
C THR A 144 -12.27 1.68 0.66
N TRP A 145 -12.75 1.21 1.80
CA TRP A 145 -12.73 -0.21 2.13
C TRP A 145 -14.13 -0.78 1.89
N ASN A 146 -14.66 -1.63 2.75
CA ASN A 146 -15.96 -2.26 2.53
C ASN A 146 -17.14 -1.30 2.69
N GLY A 147 -17.06 -0.36 3.62
CA GLY A 147 -18.10 0.62 3.91
C GLY A 147 -17.98 1.91 3.12
N SER A 148 -18.82 2.87 3.46
CA SER A 148 -18.78 4.23 2.93
C SER A 148 -17.90 5.12 3.81
N ASN A 149 -17.23 6.09 3.18
CA ASN A 149 -16.52 7.17 3.85
C ASN A 149 -16.76 8.50 3.11
N GLU A 150 -16.05 9.54 3.47
CA GLU A 150 -16.23 10.87 2.88
C GLU A 150 -15.86 10.92 1.38
N LEU A 151 -15.03 9.98 0.90
CA LEU A 151 -14.60 9.94 -0.50
C LEU A 151 -15.61 9.25 -1.41
N GLY A 152 -16.32 8.26 -0.89
CA GLY A 152 -17.22 7.44 -1.70
C GLY A 152 -17.75 6.21 -0.96
N HIS A 153 -18.23 5.27 -1.76
CA HIS A 153 -18.90 4.07 -1.28
C HIS A 153 -18.08 2.83 -1.63
N GLY A 154 -17.86 1.96 -0.63
CA GLY A 154 -17.21 0.66 -0.83
C GLY A 154 -18.19 -0.38 -1.37
N CYS A 155 -17.69 -1.39 -2.05
CA CYS A 155 -18.48 -2.43 -2.72
C CYS A 155 -19.40 -3.24 -1.79
N ALA A 156 -19.20 -3.21 -0.48
CA ALA A 156 -20.07 -3.86 0.51
C ALA A 156 -20.98 -2.86 1.25
N SER A 157 -20.97 -1.58 0.86
CA SER A 157 -21.81 -0.54 1.50
C SER A 157 -23.31 -0.68 1.17
N GLY A 158 -23.64 -1.34 0.05
CA GLY A 158 -25.00 -1.42 -0.49
C GLY A 158 -25.46 -0.13 -1.18
N CYS A 159 -24.56 0.84 -1.38
CA CYS A 159 -24.81 2.07 -2.12
C CYS A 159 -24.16 1.95 -3.50
N GLU A 160 -24.92 2.23 -4.55
CA GLU A 160 -24.44 2.14 -5.94
C GLU A 160 -23.85 3.48 -6.44
N GLU A 161 -23.70 4.46 -5.55
CA GLU A 161 -23.05 5.72 -5.87
C GLU A 161 -21.53 5.56 -5.78
N GLY A 162 -20.81 6.10 -6.74
CA GLY A 162 -19.35 6.09 -6.78
C GLY A 162 -18.73 7.14 -5.84
N LEU A 163 -17.76 7.90 -6.34
CA LEU A 163 -17.08 8.93 -5.57
C LEU A 163 -17.96 10.16 -5.31
N THR A 164 -17.89 10.68 -4.10
CA THR A 164 -18.47 11.98 -3.76
C THR A 164 -17.74 13.14 -4.46
N ALA A 165 -18.30 14.35 -4.40
CA ALA A 165 -17.60 15.53 -4.88
C ALA A 165 -16.27 15.74 -4.13
N PHE A 166 -16.24 15.47 -2.81
CA PHE A 166 -15.03 15.50 -2.00
C PHE A 166 -14.04 14.41 -2.45
N GLY A 167 -14.51 13.19 -2.74
CA GLY A 167 -13.68 12.10 -3.23
C GLY A 167 -13.00 12.42 -4.56
N LYS A 168 -13.74 13.00 -5.50
CA LYS A 168 -13.18 13.46 -6.79
C LYS A 168 -12.08 14.52 -6.61
N GLU A 169 -12.25 15.44 -5.65
CA GLU A 169 -11.22 16.44 -5.34
C GLU A 169 -10.02 15.81 -4.61
N ALA A 170 -10.27 14.86 -3.70
CA ALA A 170 -9.21 14.11 -3.03
C ALA A 170 -8.32 13.35 -4.02
N VAL A 171 -8.91 12.71 -5.04
CA VAL A 171 -8.14 12.03 -6.12
C VAL A 171 -7.20 13.01 -6.82
N ARG A 172 -7.69 14.19 -7.26
CA ARG A 172 -6.84 15.20 -7.89
C ARG A 172 -5.71 15.67 -6.98
N ARG A 173 -6.02 15.80 -5.68
CA ARG A 173 -5.02 16.19 -4.68
C ARG A 173 -3.97 15.12 -4.45
N MET A 174 -4.37 13.83 -4.39
CA MET A 174 -3.46 12.69 -4.31
C MET A 174 -2.50 12.67 -5.51
N GLU A 175 -3.02 12.79 -6.73
CA GLU A 175 -2.21 12.85 -7.95
C GLU A 175 -1.19 14.00 -7.89
N SER A 176 -1.65 15.19 -7.49
CA SER A 176 -0.78 16.36 -7.35
C SER A 176 0.28 16.17 -6.26
N ALA A 177 -0.01 15.39 -5.22
CA ALA A 177 0.91 15.06 -4.14
C ALA A 177 1.85 13.89 -4.48
N GLY A 178 1.69 13.23 -5.64
CA GLY A 178 2.45 12.05 -6.03
C GLY A 178 2.04 10.78 -5.29
N ILE A 179 0.79 10.72 -4.84
CA ILE A 179 0.17 9.55 -4.22
C ILE A 179 -0.75 8.90 -5.26
N LEU A 180 -0.62 7.59 -5.44
CA LEU A 180 -1.47 6.80 -6.34
C LEU A 180 -2.83 6.54 -5.67
N PRO A 181 -3.96 7.00 -6.23
CA PRO A 181 -5.27 6.58 -5.78
C PRO A 181 -5.52 5.13 -6.22
N ASP A 182 -5.99 4.30 -5.29
CA ASP A 182 -6.34 2.91 -5.53
C ASP A 182 -7.86 2.73 -5.38
N VAL A 183 -8.47 2.13 -6.38
CA VAL A 183 -9.93 1.91 -6.47
C VAL A 183 -10.35 0.50 -6.05
N SER A 184 -9.43 -0.30 -5.52
CA SER A 184 -9.75 -1.60 -4.93
C SER A 184 -10.88 -1.44 -3.94
N HIS A 185 -11.88 -2.16 -3.81
CA HIS A 185 -13.03 -1.99 -2.92
C HIS A 185 -13.99 -0.82 -3.23
N THR A 186 -13.69 0.07 -4.15
CA THR A 186 -14.60 1.17 -4.49
C THR A 186 -15.77 0.64 -5.32
N GLU A 187 -17.00 1.02 -4.96
CA GLU A 187 -18.18 0.70 -5.76
C GLU A 187 -18.09 1.44 -7.10
N HIS A 188 -18.83 0.95 -8.07
CA HIS A 188 -18.76 1.39 -9.45
C HIS A 188 -18.80 2.92 -9.58
N VAL A 189 -17.77 3.49 -10.20
CA VAL A 189 -17.76 4.90 -10.62
C VAL A 189 -18.78 5.03 -11.74
N GLY A 190 -19.92 5.67 -11.45
CA GLY A 190 -20.99 5.85 -12.42
C GLY A 190 -20.54 6.65 -13.66
N GLN A 191 -21.27 6.53 -14.70
CA GLN A 191 -21.38 7.09 -16.04
C GLN A 191 -20.56 8.32 -16.51
N ASP A 192 -19.63 8.85 -15.71
CA ASP A 192 -18.74 9.95 -16.08
C ASP A 192 -17.34 9.48 -16.57
N GLU A 193 -17.16 8.16 -16.78
CA GLU A 193 -15.95 7.66 -17.43
C GLU A 193 -15.98 7.98 -18.93
N PRO A 194 -14.86 8.40 -19.53
CA PRO A 194 -14.77 8.52 -20.97
C PRO A 194 -15.15 7.20 -21.65
N GLU A 195 -15.89 7.24 -22.75
CA GLU A 195 -16.49 6.11 -23.48
C GLU A 195 -15.51 4.95 -23.80
N GLU A 196 -14.21 5.12 -23.59
CA GLU A 196 -13.17 4.14 -23.90
C GLU A 196 -12.97 3.03 -22.86
N CYS A 197 -13.60 3.12 -21.66
CA CYS A 197 -13.43 2.13 -20.58
C CYS A 197 -14.70 1.30 -20.29
N GLN A 198 -15.56 1.10 -21.27
CA GLN A 198 -16.78 0.30 -21.12
C GLN A 198 -16.49 -1.21 -21.24
N THR A 199 -16.01 -1.84 -20.15
CA THR A 199 -16.07 -3.31 -20.02
C THR A 199 -17.46 -3.74 -19.54
N PRO A 200 -18.08 -4.76 -20.17
CA PRO A 200 -19.42 -5.23 -19.79
C PRO A 200 -19.48 -5.67 -18.32
N ALA A 201 -20.56 -5.34 -17.63
CA ALA A 201 -20.82 -5.62 -16.22
C ALA A 201 -20.62 -7.10 -15.79
N SER A 202 -20.68 -8.05 -16.73
CA SER A 202 -20.48 -9.48 -16.49
C SER A 202 -18.99 -9.90 -16.33
N GLN A 203 -18.03 -8.98 -16.56
CA GLN A 203 -16.60 -9.26 -16.43
C GLN A 203 -15.92 -8.50 -15.28
N ARG A 204 -16.68 -7.79 -14.48
CA ARG A 204 -16.16 -7.03 -13.34
C ARG A 204 -15.90 -7.98 -12.19
N ARG A 205 -14.68 -8.44 -12.08
CA ARG A 205 -14.17 -9.04 -10.85
C ARG A 205 -13.62 -7.92 -9.97
N CYS A 206 -13.99 -7.87 -8.70
CA CYS A 206 -13.30 -7.10 -7.67
C CYS A 206 -11.86 -7.62 -7.53
N CYS A 207 -10.99 -7.23 -8.43
CA CYS A 207 -9.55 -7.40 -8.35
C CYS A 207 -8.96 -6.36 -9.27
N ALA A 208 -8.22 -5.43 -8.71
CA ALA A 208 -7.50 -4.42 -9.46
C ALA A 208 -6.50 -5.09 -10.41
N ASP A 209 -6.81 -5.09 -11.71
CA ASP A 209 -5.80 -5.26 -12.74
C ASP A 209 -5.04 -3.93 -12.83
N ILE A 210 -3.99 -3.80 -12.04
CA ILE A 210 -3.01 -2.74 -12.22
C ILE A 210 -2.18 -3.10 -13.45
N SER A 211 -2.68 -2.76 -14.64
CA SER A 211 -1.89 -2.78 -15.85
C SER A 211 -0.90 -1.62 -15.81
N LEU A 212 0.34 -1.94 -15.43
CA LEU A 212 1.48 -1.05 -15.64
C LEU A 212 1.61 -0.78 -17.14
N HIS A 213 1.13 0.36 -17.59
CA HIS A 213 1.45 0.85 -18.92
C HIS A 213 2.96 1.12 -18.97
N ARG A 214 3.69 0.26 -19.68
CA ARG A 214 5.03 0.57 -20.16
C ARG A 214 4.94 1.78 -21.07
N THR A 215 5.25 2.96 -20.58
CA THR A 215 5.69 4.05 -21.46
C THR A 215 7.13 3.73 -21.86
N GLY A 216 7.29 3.25 -23.11
CA GLY A 216 8.59 3.19 -23.72
C GLY A 216 9.09 4.61 -24.01
N VAL A 217 10.28 4.93 -23.56
CA VAL A 217 11.41 5.52 -24.31
C VAL A 217 12.66 5.27 -23.47
#